data_5a7e8067d2acfcd44b015355749b0702
#
_entry.id   5a7e8067d2acfcd44b015355749b0702
#
_cell.length_a   1.000
_cell.length_b   1.000
_cell.length_c   1.000
_cell.angle_alpha   90.00
_cell.angle_beta   90.00
_cell.angle_gamma   90.00
#
_symmetry.space_group_name_H-M   'P 1'
#
loop_
_entity.id
_entity.type
_entity.pdbx_description
1 polymer ?
#
loop_
_entity_poly.entity_id
_entity_poly.type
_entity_poly.pdbx_seq_one_letter_code
_entity_poly.pdbx_strand_id
1 'polypeptide(L)'
;VTRTTVFDTAWEMDLLMACLEWPDDQTTLEALQIVKPEWFLVGLNRALWEMFIAVAEETGGVDAAAIFTKIRKDPRFSEADRMMLTDTLFNSFHRSSAGSAQTPMLALREAHTRRTLGKLAGKIGALAADFVAPMADLEALALEAGDVVMNAADRTDMAEGTMADCIDRYLIGEPLLDPQRARNLAVFGIDTLDRELVAGPGSLGVLAAKTSAGKTSLAVQVLLRSQAAGIQTAAFSMEMDKEELGARLIALASGRNSGQVLRHGVKVGHSLNEDLEVARKIIAITKIPGRTFQAVAAKIRQLVRRWGVRLVVVDYFTLINPPETGRRNRNDAALLGEMSKGFKLLASDLGICILLVSQLNRTVADGERPTLEALRETGQLEQDANWVGMMWTEKHRYESDEDRIVFVELQKNRGGKRWIKARTRFSPGTSRFEEDIRQTDEDPEQPQGPRLGGDDAWADAGLV
;
A
#
# COMPACT_ATOMS: atom_id res chain seq x y z
N VAL A 1 19.82 33.47 16.84
CA VAL A 1 20.43 32.36 16.08
C VAL A 1 20.50 31.19 17.04
N THR A 2 19.56 30.28 16.96
CA THR A 2 19.45 29.11 17.83
C THR A 2 20.56 28.10 17.50
N ARG A 3 21.09 27.39 18.51
CA ARG A 3 22.12 26.35 18.42
C ARG A 3 21.89 25.34 17.27
N THR A 4 20.66 25.18 16.80
CA THR A 4 20.24 24.26 15.73
C THR A 4 20.80 24.63 14.35
N THR A 5 20.94 25.93 14.03
CA THR A 5 21.35 26.39 12.69
C THR A 5 22.84 26.17 12.39
N VAL A 6 23.70 26.10 13.40
CA VAL A 6 25.14 25.90 13.21
C VAL A 6 25.46 24.44 12.86
N PHE A 7 24.72 23.49 13.42
CA PHE A 7 24.89 22.06 13.12
C PHE A 7 24.39 21.71 11.70
N ASP A 8 23.29 22.34 11.25
CA ASP A 8 22.74 22.05 9.93
C ASP A 8 23.70 22.41 8.80
N THR A 9 24.41 23.52 8.92
CA THR A 9 25.37 24.00 7.90
C THR A 9 26.66 23.18 7.85
N ALA A 10 27.07 22.57 8.95
CA ALA A 10 28.23 21.70 8.99
C ALA A 10 27.99 20.42 8.16
N TRP A 11 26.81 19.82 8.28
CA TRP A 11 26.45 18.62 7.51
C TRP A 11 26.35 18.86 6.01
N GLU A 12 25.96 20.07 5.59
CA GLU A 12 25.93 20.46 4.17
C GLU A 12 27.35 20.40 3.56
N MET A 13 28.31 20.94 4.26
CA MET A 13 29.73 20.93 3.81
C MET A 13 30.30 19.53 3.90
N ASP A 14 30.03 18.79 4.98
CA ASP A 14 30.48 17.42 5.15
C ASP A 14 29.99 16.50 4.03
N LEU A 15 28.75 16.68 3.55
CA LEU A 15 28.26 15.93 2.41
C LEU A 15 29.01 16.24 1.12
N LEU A 16 29.19 17.53 0.81
CA LEU A 16 29.94 17.96 -0.38
C LEU A 16 31.37 17.43 -0.37
N MET A 17 32.02 17.49 0.78
CA MET A 17 33.38 16.98 0.95
C MET A 17 33.45 15.46 0.86
N ALA A 18 32.47 14.74 1.47
CA ALA A 18 32.43 13.29 1.38
C ALA A 18 32.26 12.82 -0.07
N CYS A 19 31.41 13.47 -0.85
CA CYS A 19 31.21 13.15 -2.27
C CYS A 19 32.49 13.41 -3.13
N LEU A 20 33.30 14.39 -2.77
CA LEU A 20 34.57 14.64 -3.45
C LEU A 20 35.68 13.67 -3.02
N GLU A 21 35.68 13.26 -1.75
CA GLU A 21 36.67 12.36 -1.20
C GLU A 21 36.45 10.91 -1.65
N TRP A 22 35.16 10.50 -1.79
CA TRP A 22 34.77 9.17 -2.24
C TRP A 22 33.80 9.24 -3.43
N PRO A 23 34.30 9.68 -4.62
CA PRO A 23 33.42 9.94 -5.79
C PRO A 23 32.73 8.71 -6.34
N ASP A 24 33.36 7.53 -6.22
CA ASP A 24 32.86 6.26 -6.74
C ASP A 24 32.18 5.40 -5.65
N ASP A 25 32.06 5.92 -4.43
CA ASP A 25 31.42 5.19 -3.35
C ASP A 25 29.91 5.11 -3.58
N GLN A 26 29.32 3.95 -3.26
CA GLN A 26 27.90 3.71 -3.40
C GLN A 26 27.05 4.76 -2.66
N THR A 27 27.48 5.18 -1.47
CA THR A 27 26.76 6.20 -0.69
C THR A 27 26.82 7.59 -1.33
N THR A 28 27.86 7.91 -2.11
CA THR A 28 27.96 9.14 -2.91
C THR A 28 26.96 9.10 -4.08
N LEU A 29 26.88 7.98 -4.79
CA LEU A 29 25.94 7.80 -5.89
C LEU A 29 24.49 7.85 -5.38
N GLU A 30 24.20 7.24 -4.23
CA GLU A 30 22.90 7.34 -3.56
C GLU A 30 22.57 8.79 -3.15
N ALA A 31 23.54 9.51 -2.59
CA ALA A 31 23.33 10.90 -2.20
C ALA A 31 22.96 11.79 -3.38
N LEU A 32 23.60 11.61 -4.55
CA LEU A 32 23.29 12.34 -5.78
C LEU A 32 21.85 12.09 -6.27
N GLN A 33 21.30 10.91 -6.01
CA GLN A 33 19.93 10.56 -6.42
C GLN A 33 18.86 11.02 -5.41
N ILE A 34 19.20 10.98 -4.11
CA ILE A 34 18.21 11.14 -3.03
C ILE A 34 18.18 12.57 -2.50
N VAL A 35 19.34 13.23 -2.37
CA VAL A 35 19.46 14.55 -1.76
C VAL A 35 18.99 15.62 -2.74
N LYS A 36 17.99 16.37 -2.31
CA LYS A 36 17.41 17.46 -3.11
C LYS A 36 18.07 18.80 -2.76
N PRO A 37 18.26 19.70 -3.73
CA PRO A 37 18.84 21.02 -3.49
C PRO A 37 18.14 21.82 -2.38
N GLU A 38 16.83 21.69 -2.24
CA GLU A 38 16.06 22.36 -1.20
C GLU A 38 16.35 21.87 0.24
N TRP A 39 17.07 20.78 0.42
CA TRP A 39 17.53 20.33 1.74
C TRP A 39 18.64 21.23 2.30
N PHE A 40 19.36 21.92 1.43
CA PHE A 40 20.41 22.85 1.81
C PHE A 40 19.83 24.20 2.28
N LEU A 41 20.31 24.67 3.42
CA LEU A 41 19.95 25.96 4.00
C LEU A 41 20.78 27.08 3.39
N VAL A 42 22.07 26.82 3.19
CA VAL A 42 23.02 27.81 2.64
C VAL A 42 22.89 27.85 1.12
N GLY A 43 22.55 29.01 0.58
CA GLY A 43 22.34 29.20 -0.86
C GLY A 43 23.56 28.80 -1.71
N LEU A 44 24.76 29.05 -1.21
CA LEU A 44 26.01 28.67 -1.87
C LEU A 44 26.17 27.13 -1.94
N ASN A 45 25.92 26.45 -0.84
CA ASN A 45 25.99 24.98 -0.78
C ASN A 45 24.93 24.33 -1.66
N ARG A 46 23.72 24.93 -1.72
CA ARG A 46 22.66 24.53 -2.64
C ARG A 46 23.12 24.63 -4.10
N ALA A 47 23.68 25.77 -4.49
CA ALA A 47 24.16 25.97 -5.84
C ALA A 47 25.31 25.00 -6.20
N LEU A 48 26.18 24.68 -5.23
CA LEU A 48 27.18 23.64 -5.40
C LEU A 48 26.56 22.27 -5.61
N TRP A 49 25.57 21.90 -4.80
CA TRP A 49 24.90 20.60 -4.93
C TRP A 49 24.24 20.44 -6.28
N GLU A 50 23.58 21.50 -6.79
CA GLU A 50 23.04 21.52 -8.15
C GLU A 50 24.10 21.26 -9.22
N MET A 51 25.33 21.77 -9.01
CA MET A 51 26.45 21.47 -9.91
C MET A 51 26.94 20.02 -9.80
N PHE A 52 26.99 19.47 -8.59
CA PHE A 52 27.34 18.05 -8.40
C PHE A 52 26.36 17.15 -9.18
N ILE A 53 25.07 17.41 -9.04
CA ILE A 53 24.04 16.67 -9.80
C ILE A 53 24.25 16.83 -11.31
N ALA A 54 24.42 18.07 -11.80
CA ALA A 54 24.58 18.34 -13.22
C ALA A 54 25.87 17.73 -13.81
N VAL A 55 26.96 17.68 -13.03
CA VAL A 55 28.19 16.99 -13.45
C VAL A 55 27.99 15.49 -13.46
N ALA A 56 27.35 14.94 -12.43
CA ALA A 56 27.10 13.51 -12.34
C ALA A 56 26.22 12.99 -13.49
N GLU A 57 25.24 13.79 -13.92
CA GLU A 57 24.42 13.49 -15.11
C GLU A 57 25.22 13.48 -16.42
N GLU A 58 26.25 14.34 -16.52
CA GLU A 58 27.11 14.44 -17.71
C GLU A 58 28.20 13.37 -17.75
N THR A 59 28.79 13.03 -16.60
CA THR A 59 30.00 12.19 -16.49
C THR A 59 29.77 10.80 -15.92
N GLY A 60 28.58 10.56 -15.36
CA GLY A 60 28.19 9.32 -14.68
C GLY A 60 28.64 9.24 -13.21
N GLY A 61 29.23 10.31 -12.65
CA GLY A 61 29.70 10.35 -11.26
C GLY A 61 30.22 11.72 -10.86
N VAL A 62 30.88 11.83 -9.70
CA VAL A 62 31.45 13.07 -9.20
C VAL A 62 32.83 13.31 -9.84
N ASP A 63 32.93 14.32 -10.70
CA ASP A 63 34.17 14.78 -11.27
C ASP A 63 34.55 16.16 -10.70
N ALA A 64 35.54 16.17 -9.79
CA ALA A 64 36.02 17.37 -9.12
C ALA A 64 36.54 18.44 -10.10
N ALA A 65 37.23 18.05 -11.19
CA ALA A 65 37.76 18.99 -12.19
C ALA A 65 36.63 19.63 -13.00
N ALA A 66 35.62 18.85 -13.37
CA ALA A 66 34.42 19.35 -14.07
C ALA A 66 33.63 20.31 -13.17
N ILE A 67 33.41 19.95 -11.89
CA ILE A 67 32.73 20.80 -10.89
C ILE A 67 33.49 22.12 -10.75
N PHE A 68 34.79 22.09 -10.56
CA PHE A 68 35.59 23.31 -10.45
C PHE A 68 35.52 24.19 -11.69
N THR A 69 35.54 23.59 -12.86
CA THR A 69 35.39 24.33 -14.14
C THR A 69 34.04 25.03 -14.23
N LYS A 70 32.93 24.36 -13.77
CA LYS A 70 31.62 24.97 -13.72
C LYS A 70 31.51 26.10 -12.69
N ILE A 71 32.07 25.93 -11.49
CA ILE A 71 32.16 26.99 -10.46
C ILE A 71 32.81 28.28 -11.00
N ARG A 72 33.90 28.14 -11.75
CA ARG A 72 34.60 29.30 -12.33
C ARG A 72 33.76 30.10 -13.33
N LYS A 73 32.84 29.45 -14.01
CA LYS A 73 32.00 30.06 -15.08
C LYS A 73 30.65 30.51 -14.58
N ASP A 74 30.19 30.04 -13.43
CA ASP A 74 28.84 30.32 -12.94
C ASP A 74 28.78 31.68 -12.24
N PRO A 75 27.88 32.59 -12.71
CA PRO A 75 27.76 33.95 -12.16
C PRO A 75 27.20 33.99 -10.73
N ARG A 76 26.63 32.89 -10.23
CA ARG A 76 26.12 32.79 -8.84
C ARG A 76 27.22 32.86 -7.81
N PHE A 77 28.47 32.58 -8.19
CA PHE A 77 29.65 32.58 -7.30
C PHE A 77 30.45 33.87 -7.51
N SER A 78 30.62 34.64 -6.45
CA SER A 78 31.53 35.79 -6.43
C SER A 78 32.98 35.31 -6.50
N GLU A 79 33.91 36.22 -6.76
CA GLU A 79 35.36 35.90 -6.76
C GLU A 79 35.82 35.42 -5.37
N ALA A 80 35.28 36.01 -4.31
CA ALA A 80 35.54 35.58 -2.93
C ALA A 80 34.98 34.17 -2.67
N ASP A 81 33.78 33.83 -3.16
CA ASP A 81 33.21 32.51 -3.04
C ASP A 81 34.06 31.46 -3.77
N ARG A 82 34.49 31.76 -5.00
CA ARG A 82 35.36 30.86 -5.78
C ARG A 82 36.69 30.58 -5.09
N MET A 83 37.29 31.63 -4.48
CA MET A 83 38.50 31.48 -3.74
C MET A 83 38.33 30.64 -2.48
N MET A 84 37.28 30.92 -1.70
CA MET A 84 36.93 30.15 -0.51
C MET A 84 36.62 28.69 -0.84
N LEU A 85 35.83 28.42 -1.86
CA LEU A 85 35.46 27.07 -2.26
C LEU A 85 36.65 26.30 -2.81
N THR A 86 37.54 26.96 -3.56
CA THR A 86 38.80 26.35 -4.03
C THR A 86 39.67 25.93 -2.86
N ASP A 87 39.78 26.78 -1.85
CA ASP A 87 40.57 26.48 -0.66
C ASP A 87 39.91 25.38 0.17
N THR A 88 38.59 25.49 0.44
CA THR A 88 37.89 24.57 1.32
C THR A 88 37.70 23.19 0.71
N LEU A 89 37.33 23.10 -0.56
CA LEU A 89 36.96 21.81 -1.19
C LEU A 89 38.14 21.11 -1.87
N PHE A 90 39.13 21.87 -2.34
CA PHE A 90 40.20 21.31 -3.19
C PHE A 90 41.62 21.46 -2.62
N ASN A 91 41.87 22.42 -1.72
CA ASN A 91 43.19 22.65 -1.17
C ASN A 91 43.33 22.32 0.32
N SER A 92 42.21 22.28 1.08
CA SER A 92 42.29 21.97 2.51
C SER A 92 42.45 20.48 2.73
N PHE A 93 43.40 20.11 3.59
CA PHE A 93 43.55 18.77 4.15
C PHE A 93 42.36 18.38 5.08
N HIS A 94 41.22 19.09 5.03
CA HIS A 94 40.07 18.75 5.80
C HIS A 94 39.38 17.59 5.12
N ARG A 95 39.57 16.40 5.68
CA ARG A 95 38.80 15.21 5.33
C ARG A 95 37.40 15.35 5.89
N SER A 96 36.39 14.81 5.18
CA SER A 96 35.07 14.68 5.73
C SER A 96 35.13 13.98 7.09
N SER A 97 34.47 14.52 8.10
CA SER A 97 34.41 13.93 9.42
C SER A 97 33.58 12.63 9.44
N ALA A 98 32.83 12.37 8.38
CA ALA A 98 31.80 11.35 8.32
C ALA A 98 32.29 9.99 7.77
N GLY A 99 33.46 9.93 7.12
CA GLY A 99 33.97 8.68 6.51
C GLY A 99 33.17 8.15 5.32
N SER A 100 31.98 8.69 5.03
CA SER A 100 31.15 8.40 3.86
C SER A 100 30.08 9.46 3.68
N ALA A 101 29.38 9.48 2.53
CA ALA A 101 28.27 10.40 2.28
C ALA A 101 26.98 10.05 3.06
N GLN A 102 26.86 8.85 3.61
CA GLN A 102 25.65 8.35 4.25
C GLN A 102 25.24 9.16 5.50
N THR A 103 26.20 9.39 6.41
CA THR A 103 25.90 10.11 7.68
C THR A 103 25.46 11.55 7.44
N PRO A 104 26.16 12.39 6.65
CA PRO A 104 25.72 13.75 6.36
C PRO A 104 24.43 13.80 5.54
N MET A 105 24.19 12.85 4.63
CA MET A 105 22.94 12.73 3.89
C MET A 105 21.73 12.52 4.81
N LEU A 106 21.84 11.58 5.77
CA LEU A 106 20.78 11.31 6.74
C LEU A 106 20.56 12.51 7.67
N ALA A 107 21.62 13.18 8.11
CA ALA A 107 21.53 14.37 8.95
C ALA A 107 20.84 15.53 8.22
N LEU A 108 21.16 15.76 6.95
CA LEU A 108 20.50 16.78 6.12
C LEU A 108 19.01 16.48 5.91
N ARG A 109 18.66 15.22 5.68
CA ARG A 109 17.26 14.78 5.56
C ARG A 109 16.50 15.08 6.85
N GLU A 110 17.06 14.73 7.98
CA GLU A 110 16.45 15.00 9.29
C GLU A 110 16.29 16.51 9.53
N ALA A 111 17.32 17.30 9.26
CA ALA A 111 17.30 18.74 9.41
C ALA A 111 16.24 19.40 8.50
N HIS A 112 16.17 18.99 7.24
CA HIS A 112 15.15 19.45 6.29
C HIS A 112 13.73 19.10 6.78
N THR A 113 13.53 17.87 7.22
CA THR A 113 12.24 17.41 7.77
C THR A 113 11.81 18.24 8.95
N ARG A 114 12.71 18.48 9.91
CA ARG A 114 12.43 19.32 11.10
C ARG A 114 12.07 20.76 10.71
N ARG A 115 12.78 21.36 9.73
CA ARG A 115 12.47 22.69 9.21
C ARG A 115 11.12 22.77 8.54
N THR A 116 10.77 21.78 7.74
CA THR A 116 9.49 21.69 7.04
C THR A 116 8.34 21.54 8.04
N LEU A 117 8.51 20.65 9.03
CA LEU A 117 7.54 20.49 10.10
C LEU A 117 7.37 21.77 10.94
N GLY A 118 8.46 22.50 11.22
CA GLY A 118 8.41 23.79 11.92
C GLY A 118 7.61 24.83 11.16
N LYS A 119 7.78 24.92 9.83
CA LYS A 119 6.99 25.82 8.96
C LYS A 119 5.51 25.41 8.94
N LEU A 120 5.21 24.12 8.82
CA LEU A 120 3.83 23.63 8.85
C LEU A 120 3.17 23.85 10.21
N ALA A 121 3.88 23.60 11.31
CA ALA A 121 3.38 23.89 12.65
C ALA A 121 3.05 25.38 12.84
N GLY A 122 3.87 26.28 12.31
CA GLY A 122 3.58 27.71 12.30
C GLY A 122 2.31 28.06 11.51
N LYS A 123 2.14 27.47 10.33
CA LYS A 123 0.92 27.66 9.51
C LYS A 123 -0.32 27.08 10.20
N ILE A 124 -0.21 25.88 10.78
CA ILE A 124 -1.30 25.24 11.53
C ILE A 124 -1.67 26.12 12.74
N GLY A 125 -0.68 26.63 13.47
CA GLY A 125 -0.92 27.51 14.62
C GLY A 125 -1.61 28.83 14.24
N ALA A 126 -1.20 29.45 13.12
CA ALA A 126 -1.84 30.66 12.60
C ALA A 126 -3.29 30.39 12.18
N LEU A 127 -3.53 29.30 11.45
CA LEU A 127 -4.87 28.94 10.98
C LEU A 127 -5.79 28.52 12.14
N ALA A 128 -5.25 27.83 13.14
CA ALA A 128 -6.00 27.43 14.35
C ALA A 128 -6.40 28.64 15.22
N ALA A 129 -5.69 29.76 15.14
CA ALA A 129 -6.03 31.01 15.81
C ALA A 129 -7.06 31.85 15.03
N ASP A 130 -7.27 31.54 13.76
CA ASP A 130 -8.28 32.19 12.92
C ASP A 130 -9.60 31.42 12.97
N PHE A 131 -10.52 31.85 13.82
CA PHE A 131 -11.84 31.22 13.98
C PHE A 131 -12.76 31.33 12.77
N VAL A 132 -12.38 32.09 11.72
CA VAL A 132 -13.14 32.24 10.47
C VAL A 132 -12.61 31.29 9.39
N ALA A 133 -11.40 30.80 9.53
CA ALA A 133 -10.79 29.90 8.57
C ALA A 133 -11.55 28.57 8.49
N PRO A 134 -11.73 28.00 7.28
CA PRO A 134 -12.37 26.71 7.10
C PRO A 134 -11.59 25.59 7.80
N MET A 135 -12.29 24.71 8.54
CA MET A 135 -11.67 23.54 9.17
C MET A 135 -10.97 22.62 8.15
N ALA A 136 -11.47 22.57 6.91
CA ALA A 136 -10.86 21.81 5.82
C ALA A 136 -9.40 22.22 5.53
N ASP A 137 -9.08 23.51 5.65
CA ASP A 137 -7.71 24.00 5.42
C ASP A 137 -6.77 23.56 6.56
N LEU A 138 -7.28 23.54 7.80
CA LEU A 138 -6.54 23.03 8.95
C LEU A 138 -6.28 21.51 8.83
N GLU A 139 -7.29 20.76 8.41
CA GLU A 139 -7.17 19.33 8.16
C GLU A 139 -6.16 19.03 7.05
N ALA A 140 -6.18 19.82 5.95
CA ALA A 140 -5.22 19.67 4.85
C ALA A 140 -3.78 19.87 5.31
N LEU A 141 -3.49 20.91 6.11
CA LEU A 141 -2.16 21.16 6.65
C LEU A 141 -1.72 20.09 7.66
N ALA A 142 -2.64 19.54 8.45
CA ALA A 142 -2.35 18.47 9.36
C ALA A 142 -2.00 17.16 8.63
N LEU A 143 -2.68 16.88 7.51
CA LEU A 143 -2.37 15.76 6.62
C LEU A 143 -1.00 15.94 5.96
N GLU A 144 -0.71 17.15 5.44
CA GLU A 144 0.60 17.48 4.86
C GLU A 144 1.74 17.27 5.88
N ALA A 145 1.55 17.73 7.13
CA ALA A 145 2.51 17.51 8.20
C ALA A 145 2.69 16.01 8.51
N GLY A 146 1.61 15.24 8.48
CA GLY A 146 1.63 13.79 8.62
C GLY A 146 2.46 13.12 7.51
N ASP A 147 2.26 13.52 6.26
CA ASP A 147 2.99 12.99 5.10
C ASP A 147 4.49 13.33 5.17
N VAL A 148 4.86 14.53 5.62
CA VAL A 148 6.27 14.92 5.83
C VAL A 148 6.95 14.02 6.86
N VAL A 149 6.26 13.70 7.97
CA VAL A 149 6.78 12.77 8.99
C VAL A 149 6.91 11.36 8.42
N MET A 150 5.92 10.93 7.63
CA MET A 150 5.91 9.61 7.01
C MET A 150 7.07 9.42 6.05
N ASN A 151 7.25 10.37 5.13
CA ASN A 151 8.32 10.34 4.13
C ASN A 151 9.71 10.45 4.78
N ALA A 152 9.82 11.07 5.96
CA ALA A 152 11.06 11.11 6.72
C ALA A 152 11.35 9.77 7.43
N ALA A 153 10.31 9.05 7.82
CA ALA A 153 10.42 7.73 8.44
C ALA A 153 10.63 6.61 7.41
N ASP A 154 10.27 6.84 6.15
CA ASP A 154 10.64 5.95 5.05
C ASP A 154 12.16 6.01 4.88
N ARG A 155 12.83 5.13 5.60
CA ARG A 155 14.15 4.68 5.19
C ARG A 155 13.92 4.09 3.81
N THR A 156 14.46 4.75 2.80
CA THR A 156 14.62 4.16 1.48
C THR A 156 15.64 3.04 1.61
N ASP A 157 15.20 1.92 2.16
CA ASP A 157 15.82 0.66 1.85
C ASP A 157 15.41 0.37 0.39
N MET A 158 16.02 1.08 -0.55
CA MET A 158 16.21 0.48 -1.86
C MET A 158 17.05 -0.75 -1.56
N ALA A 159 16.40 -1.92 -1.56
CA ALA A 159 17.07 -3.19 -1.39
C ALA A 159 17.91 -3.44 -2.66
N GLU A 160 19.05 -2.79 -2.73
CA GLU A 160 20.06 -3.10 -3.71
C GLU A 160 20.87 -4.28 -3.18
N GLY A 161 20.87 -5.34 -3.93
CA GLY A 161 21.64 -6.54 -3.64
C GLY A 161 21.81 -7.36 -4.90
N THR A 162 22.88 -8.10 -4.97
CA THR A 162 23.03 -9.10 -6.02
C THR A 162 22.08 -10.26 -5.76
N MET A 163 21.67 -10.98 -6.80
CA MET A 163 20.87 -12.22 -6.64
C MET A 163 21.67 -13.35 -5.95
N ALA A 164 22.95 -13.12 -5.65
CA ALA A 164 23.82 -14.10 -4.99
C ALA A 164 23.20 -14.58 -3.66
N ASP A 165 22.79 -13.66 -2.78
CA ASP A 165 22.16 -14.04 -1.49
C ASP A 165 20.92 -14.92 -1.66
N CYS A 166 20.09 -14.64 -2.68
CA CYS A 166 18.92 -15.45 -2.97
C CYS A 166 19.30 -16.84 -3.47
N ILE A 167 20.33 -16.92 -4.34
CA ILE A 167 20.81 -18.18 -4.90
C ILE A 167 21.49 -19.01 -3.81
N ASP A 168 22.32 -18.39 -2.96
CA ASP A 168 23.01 -19.07 -1.86
C ASP A 168 22.01 -19.65 -0.85
N ARG A 169 20.98 -18.90 -0.48
CA ARG A 169 19.91 -19.40 0.39
C ARG A 169 19.14 -20.54 -0.23
N TYR A 170 18.83 -20.47 -1.53
CA TYR A 170 18.20 -21.54 -2.27
C TYR A 170 19.05 -22.82 -2.27
N LEU A 171 20.38 -22.69 -2.49
CA LEU A 171 21.30 -23.82 -2.54
C LEU A 171 21.43 -24.57 -1.20
N ILE A 172 21.23 -23.87 -0.08
CA ILE A 172 21.25 -24.50 1.26
C ILE A 172 19.84 -24.89 1.74
N GLY A 173 18.81 -24.76 0.88
CA GLY A 173 17.43 -25.14 1.20
C GLY A 173 16.71 -24.17 2.14
N GLU A 174 17.21 -22.95 2.31
CA GLU A 174 16.53 -21.92 3.10
C GLU A 174 15.42 -21.23 2.28
N PRO A 175 14.23 -21.01 2.89
CA PRO A 175 13.17 -20.28 2.21
C PRO A 175 13.61 -18.84 1.95
N LEU A 176 13.41 -18.35 0.71
CA LEU A 176 13.74 -16.98 0.32
C LEU A 176 12.85 -15.95 1.02
N LEU A 177 11.60 -16.32 1.33
CA LEU A 177 10.68 -15.48 2.09
C LEU A 177 10.74 -15.83 3.56
N ASP A 178 10.83 -14.82 4.40
CA ASP A 178 10.57 -14.96 5.84
C ASP A 178 9.18 -15.63 6.02
N PRO A 179 9.05 -16.66 6.87
CA PRO A 179 7.77 -17.32 7.14
C PRO A 179 6.63 -16.35 7.49
N GLN A 180 6.93 -15.22 8.15
CA GLN A 180 5.95 -14.18 8.43
C GLN A 180 5.54 -13.39 7.18
N ARG A 181 6.45 -13.24 6.20
CA ARG A 181 6.17 -12.61 4.90
C ARG A 181 5.47 -13.58 3.93
N ALA A 182 5.66 -14.88 4.11
CA ALA A 182 4.97 -15.90 3.32
C ALA A 182 3.52 -16.12 3.77
N ARG A 183 3.12 -15.61 4.94
CA ARG A 183 1.78 -15.83 5.51
C ARG A 183 0.72 -15.07 4.72
N ASN A 184 -0.36 -15.76 4.37
CA ASN A 184 -1.56 -15.11 3.87
C ASN A 184 -2.19 -14.21 4.94
N LEU A 185 -2.55 -13.00 4.53
CA LEU A 185 -3.19 -11.99 5.37
C LEU A 185 -4.71 -11.90 5.15
N ALA A 186 -5.25 -12.61 4.16
CA ALA A 186 -6.68 -12.75 3.93
C ALA A 186 -7.07 -14.23 3.97
N VAL A 187 -8.06 -14.55 4.79
CA VAL A 187 -8.60 -15.91 4.97
C VAL A 187 -10.10 -15.87 4.73
N PHE A 188 -10.58 -16.63 3.75
CA PHE A 188 -12.00 -16.69 3.39
C PHE A 188 -12.81 -17.56 4.32
N GLY A 189 -12.18 -18.58 4.93
CA GLY A 189 -12.86 -19.68 5.59
C GLY A 189 -13.58 -20.59 4.60
N ILE A 190 -13.03 -20.71 3.40
CA ILE A 190 -13.44 -21.60 2.29
C ILE A 190 -12.18 -22.34 1.87
N ASP A 191 -12.08 -23.61 2.23
CA ASP A 191 -10.85 -24.39 2.16
C ASP A 191 -10.24 -24.45 0.75
N THR A 192 -11.08 -24.61 -0.27
CA THR A 192 -10.65 -24.61 -1.66
C THR A 192 -9.94 -23.33 -2.07
N LEU A 193 -10.41 -22.18 -1.59
CA LEU A 193 -9.79 -20.88 -1.88
C LEU A 193 -8.56 -20.62 -1.01
N ASP A 194 -8.65 -20.92 0.28
CA ASP A 194 -7.59 -20.59 1.25
C ASP A 194 -6.30 -21.38 1.03
N ARG A 195 -6.40 -22.60 0.45
CA ARG A 195 -5.23 -23.41 0.06
C ARG A 195 -4.41 -22.80 -1.06
N GLU A 196 -5.04 -22.14 -2.00
CA GLU A 196 -4.42 -21.67 -3.24
C GLU A 196 -4.21 -20.15 -3.26
N LEU A 197 -4.89 -19.40 -2.39
CA LEU A 197 -4.79 -17.95 -2.33
C LEU A 197 -3.38 -17.51 -1.91
N VAL A 198 -2.83 -16.53 -2.64
CA VAL A 198 -1.60 -15.83 -2.26
C VAL A 198 -1.91 -14.37 -1.96
N ALA A 199 -2.16 -14.07 -0.70
CA ALA A 199 -2.53 -12.75 -0.19
C ALA A 199 -1.54 -12.27 0.89
N GLY A 200 -0.26 -12.28 0.58
CA GLY A 200 0.82 -11.88 1.49
C GLY A 200 0.90 -10.37 1.72
N PRO A 201 1.89 -9.92 2.52
CA PRO A 201 2.20 -8.50 2.72
C PRO A 201 2.41 -7.77 1.40
N GLY A 202 1.89 -6.53 1.31
CA GLY A 202 1.98 -5.72 0.09
C GLY A 202 0.98 -6.12 -1.00
N SER A 203 0.01 -7.00 -0.72
CA SER A 203 -0.97 -7.43 -1.71
C SER A 203 -2.22 -6.55 -1.74
N LEU A 204 -2.72 -6.32 -2.95
CA LEU A 204 -4.02 -5.75 -3.22
C LEU A 204 -4.94 -6.86 -3.75
N GLY A 205 -6.04 -7.12 -3.04
CA GLY A 205 -7.09 -8.03 -3.45
C GLY A 205 -8.33 -7.29 -3.92
N VAL A 206 -9.08 -7.91 -4.81
CA VAL A 206 -10.39 -7.42 -5.25
C VAL A 206 -11.41 -8.54 -5.09
N LEU A 207 -12.54 -8.23 -4.45
CA LEU A 207 -13.71 -9.09 -4.40
C LEU A 207 -14.85 -8.41 -5.17
N ALA A 208 -15.26 -9.01 -6.28
CA ALA A 208 -16.22 -8.42 -7.17
C ALA A 208 -17.44 -9.30 -7.39
N ALA A 209 -18.62 -8.69 -7.36
CA ALA A 209 -19.88 -9.36 -7.64
C ALA A 209 -20.96 -8.36 -8.05
N LYS A 210 -22.07 -8.85 -8.59
CA LYS A 210 -23.30 -8.06 -8.74
C LYS A 210 -23.89 -7.66 -7.38
N THR A 211 -24.78 -6.69 -7.41
CA THR A 211 -25.60 -6.31 -6.26
C THR A 211 -26.32 -7.55 -5.72
N SER A 212 -26.48 -7.63 -4.41
CA SER A 212 -27.18 -8.73 -3.70
C SER A 212 -26.55 -10.12 -3.81
N ALA A 213 -25.38 -10.29 -4.43
CA ALA A 213 -24.66 -11.57 -4.47
C ALA A 213 -23.97 -11.93 -3.14
N GLY A 214 -24.01 -11.06 -2.13
CA GLY A 214 -23.41 -11.32 -0.82
C GLY A 214 -21.98 -10.82 -0.65
N LYS A 215 -21.50 -9.87 -1.48
CA LYS A 215 -20.14 -9.30 -1.41
C LYS A 215 -19.74 -8.86 0.00
N THR A 216 -20.54 -7.98 0.59
CA THR A 216 -20.31 -7.47 1.95
C THR A 216 -20.30 -8.59 2.98
N SER A 217 -21.18 -9.59 2.85
CA SER A 217 -21.21 -10.74 3.77
C SER A 217 -19.94 -11.59 3.66
N LEU A 218 -19.45 -11.83 2.45
CA LEU A 218 -18.17 -12.54 2.28
C LEU A 218 -16.98 -11.69 2.79
N ALA A 219 -16.99 -10.40 2.55
CA ALA A 219 -15.97 -9.49 3.09
C ALA A 219 -15.95 -9.47 4.63
N VAL A 220 -17.13 -9.50 5.27
CA VAL A 220 -17.25 -9.63 6.73
C VAL A 220 -16.75 -11.00 7.22
N GLN A 221 -17.01 -12.07 6.46
CA GLN A 221 -16.47 -13.39 6.77
C GLN A 221 -14.92 -13.40 6.68
N VAL A 222 -14.35 -12.80 5.64
CA VAL A 222 -12.89 -12.66 5.51
C VAL A 222 -12.29 -11.91 6.70
N LEU A 223 -12.93 -10.83 7.17
CA LEU A 223 -12.50 -10.10 8.38
C LEU A 223 -12.48 -11.02 9.60
N LEU A 224 -13.58 -11.74 9.85
CA LEU A 224 -13.70 -12.61 11.02
C LEU A 224 -12.70 -13.77 10.98
N ARG A 225 -12.59 -14.46 9.85
CA ARG A 225 -11.68 -15.61 9.69
C ARG A 225 -10.22 -15.20 9.74
N SER A 226 -9.86 -14.07 9.13
CA SER A 226 -8.50 -13.52 9.23
C SER A 226 -8.17 -13.11 10.67
N GLN A 227 -9.11 -12.46 11.37
CA GLN A 227 -8.93 -12.09 12.78
C GLN A 227 -8.77 -13.34 13.67
N ALA A 228 -9.54 -14.40 13.43
CA ALA A 228 -9.42 -15.70 14.11
C ALA A 228 -8.07 -16.35 13.86
N ALA A 229 -7.52 -16.20 12.66
CA ALA A 229 -6.16 -16.62 12.31
C ALA A 229 -5.05 -15.76 12.95
N GLY A 230 -5.39 -14.77 13.81
CA GLY A 230 -4.44 -13.90 14.50
C GLY A 230 -3.91 -12.77 13.64
N ILE A 231 -4.60 -12.39 12.56
CA ILE A 231 -4.30 -11.26 11.70
C ILE A 231 -5.15 -10.09 12.15
N GLN A 232 -4.55 -9.01 12.65
CA GLN A 232 -5.30 -7.84 13.08
C GLN A 232 -5.97 -7.18 11.87
N THR A 233 -7.31 -7.01 11.93
CA THR A 233 -8.12 -6.57 10.80
C THR A 233 -8.81 -5.24 11.05
N ALA A 234 -9.07 -4.49 9.95
CA ALA A 234 -9.90 -3.30 9.97
C ALA A 234 -10.86 -3.27 8.77
N ALA A 235 -12.10 -2.84 9.01
CA ALA A 235 -13.13 -2.61 8.00
C ALA A 235 -13.33 -1.12 7.78
N PHE A 236 -13.29 -0.69 6.52
CA PHE A 236 -13.73 0.62 6.06
C PHE A 236 -15.05 0.45 5.32
N SER A 237 -16.16 0.75 5.98
CA SER A 237 -17.50 0.66 5.37
C SER A 237 -17.96 2.06 4.94
N MET A 238 -18.18 2.24 3.64
CA MET A 238 -18.67 3.49 3.06
C MET A 238 -20.18 3.48 2.88
N GLU A 239 -20.78 2.29 2.85
CA GLU A 239 -22.21 2.07 2.61
C GLU A 239 -22.97 1.86 3.93
N MET A 240 -22.43 1.03 4.82
CA MET A 240 -23.08 0.60 6.05
C MET A 240 -22.57 1.36 7.26
N ASP A 241 -23.45 1.61 8.22
CA ASP A 241 -23.04 2.13 9.51
C ASP A 241 -22.42 1.04 10.42
N LYS A 242 -21.94 1.46 11.60
CA LYS A 242 -21.27 0.56 12.54
C LYS A 242 -22.21 -0.50 13.11
N GLU A 243 -23.46 -0.14 13.32
CA GLU A 243 -24.51 -1.00 13.88
C GLU A 243 -24.88 -2.12 12.91
N GLU A 244 -25.02 -1.80 11.63
CA GLU A 244 -25.31 -2.79 10.57
C GLU A 244 -24.15 -3.75 10.37
N LEU A 245 -22.90 -3.23 10.32
CA LEU A 245 -21.70 -4.07 10.23
C LEU A 245 -21.56 -4.97 11.46
N GLY A 246 -21.82 -4.42 12.66
CA GLY A 246 -21.84 -5.16 13.92
C GLY A 246 -22.87 -6.27 13.94
N ALA A 247 -24.10 -6.00 13.45
CA ALA A 247 -25.15 -7.00 13.37
C ALA A 247 -24.77 -8.17 12.45
N ARG A 248 -24.09 -7.91 11.32
CA ARG A 248 -23.61 -8.97 10.43
C ARG A 248 -22.47 -9.79 11.06
N LEU A 249 -21.53 -9.16 11.75
CA LEU A 249 -20.47 -9.86 12.49
C LEU A 249 -21.06 -10.74 13.58
N ILE A 250 -22.01 -10.23 14.36
CA ILE A 250 -22.72 -11.01 15.40
C ILE A 250 -23.50 -12.16 14.78
N ALA A 251 -24.21 -11.92 13.67
CA ALA A 251 -24.96 -12.95 12.97
C ALA A 251 -24.05 -14.08 12.48
N LEU A 252 -22.94 -13.73 11.86
CA LEU A 252 -21.94 -14.68 11.36
C LEU A 252 -21.32 -15.50 12.50
N ALA A 253 -20.95 -14.85 13.60
CA ALA A 253 -20.31 -15.50 14.73
C ALA A 253 -21.26 -16.37 15.57
N SER A 254 -22.56 -15.98 15.67
CA SER A 254 -23.54 -16.64 16.52
C SER A 254 -24.54 -17.54 15.80
N GLY A 255 -24.56 -17.52 14.46
CA GLY A 255 -25.55 -18.23 13.65
C GLY A 255 -26.97 -17.63 13.71
N ARG A 256 -27.12 -16.40 14.18
CA ARG A 256 -28.43 -15.73 14.33
C ARG A 256 -28.73 -14.86 13.13
N ASN A 257 -30.02 -14.52 12.94
CA ASN A 257 -30.42 -13.65 11.83
C ASN A 257 -29.98 -12.20 12.10
N SER A 258 -29.25 -11.59 11.15
CA SER A 258 -28.69 -10.23 11.26
C SER A 258 -29.75 -9.15 11.44
N GLY A 259 -30.88 -9.27 10.75
CA GLY A 259 -32.02 -8.35 10.90
C GLY A 259 -32.68 -8.42 12.27
N GLN A 260 -32.72 -9.60 12.89
CA GLN A 260 -33.20 -9.77 14.26
C GLN A 260 -32.21 -9.19 15.27
N VAL A 261 -30.89 -9.44 15.05
CA VAL A 261 -29.82 -8.87 15.88
C VAL A 261 -29.89 -7.34 15.87
N LEU A 262 -30.06 -6.74 14.67
CA LEU A 262 -30.09 -5.28 14.50
C LEU A 262 -31.31 -4.65 15.19
N ARG A 263 -32.52 -5.26 15.04
CA ARG A 263 -33.77 -4.65 15.51
C ARG A 263 -34.11 -4.94 16.96
N HIS A 264 -33.79 -6.13 17.44
CA HIS A 264 -34.25 -6.60 18.77
C HIS A 264 -33.12 -6.88 19.74
N GLY A 265 -31.87 -6.87 19.28
CA GLY A 265 -30.77 -7.37 20.06
C GLY A 265 -30.93 -8.86 20.37
N VAL A 266 -29.93 -9.45 20.95
CA VAL A 266 -29.97 -10.84 21.38
C VAL A 266 -29.39 -10.93 22.78
N LYS A 267 -30.18 -11.39 23.74
CA LYS A 267 -29.64 -11.79 25.04
C LYS A 267 -28.75 -13.02 24.83
N VAL A 268 -27.46 -12.82 24.85
CA VAL A 268 -26.49 -13.92 24.93
C VAL A 268 -26.30 -14.24 26.41
N GLY A 269 -26.30 -15.50 26.77
CA GLY A 269 -25.94 -15.93 28.13
C GLY A 269 -24.53 -15.41 28.50
N HIS A 270 -24.11 -15.53 29.73
CA HIS A 270 -22.89 -14.93 30.28
C HIS A 270 -21.57 -15.35 29.61
N SER A 271 -21.54 -16.31 28.69
CA SER A 271 -20.37 -16.70 27.91
C SER A 271 -20.52 -16.34 26.45
N LEU A 272 -19.62 -15.49 25.94
CA LEU A 272 -19.46 -15.29 24.50
C LEU A 272 -18.82 -16.55 23.90
N ASN A 273 -19.28 -16.95 22.70
CA ASN A 273 -18.55 -17.96 21.95
C ASN A 273 -17.21 -17.35 21.43
N GLU A 274 -16.30 -18.22 21.03
CA GLU A 274 -14.96 -17.82 20.58
C GLU A 274 -15.00 -16.84 19.42
N ASP A 275 -15.88 -17.06 18.42
CA ASP A 275 -16.04 -16.18 17.26
C ASP A 275 -16.51 -14.78 17.65
N LEU A 276 -17.35 -14.62 18.69
CA LEU A 276 -17.76 -13.30 19.17
C LEU A 276 -16.62 -12.56 19.87
N GLU A 277 -15.76 -13.26 20.63
CA GLU A 277 -14.55 -12.68 21.21
C GLU A 277 -13.56 -12.23 20.14
N VAL A 278 -13.45 -12.98 19.05
CA VAL A 278 -12.66 -12.61 17.87
C VAL A 278 -13.26 -11.37 17.20
N ALA A 279 -14.56 -11.35 16.96
CA ALA A 279 -15.26 -10.24 16.30
C ALA A 279 -15.09 -8.91 17.06
N ARG A 280 -15.03 -8.92 18.39
CA ARG A 280 -14.80 -7.72 19.23
C ARG A 280 -13.48 -7.01 18.94
N LYS A 281 -12.49 -7.71 18.40
CA LYS A 281 -11.15 -7.17 18.10
C LYS A 281 -11.08 -6.51 16.72
N ILE A 282 -12.09 -6.68 15.86
CA ILE A 282 -12.15 -6.09 14.52
C ILE A 282 -12.41 -4.59 14.64
N ILE A 283 -11.58 -3.79 13.97
CA ILE A 283 -11.71 -2.33 13.96
C ILE A 283 -12.64 -1.92 12.83
N ALA A 284 -13.69 -1.15 13.14
CA ALA A 284 -14.64 -0.65 12.14
C ALA A 284 -14.54 0.87 11.99
N ILE A 285 -14.41 1.35 10.76
CA ILE A 285 -14.41 2.74 10.37
C ILE A 285 -15.57 2.96 9.38
N THR A 286 -16.59 3.69 9.80
CA THR A 286 -17.83 3.86 9.03
C THR A 286 -18.12 5.33 8.64
N LYS A 287 -17.45 6.27 9.29
CA LYS A 287 -17.59 7.71 8.99
C LYS A 287 -16.24 8.30 8.72
N ILE A 288 -15.99 8.62 7.45
CA ILE A 288 -14.75 9.27 7.02
C ILE A 288 -15.12 10.63 6.44
N PRO A 289 -14.62 11.75 7.03
CA PRO A 289 -14.88 13.08 6.52
C PRO A 289 -14.46 13.19 5.04
N GLY A 290 -15.33 13.78 4.21
CA GLY A 290 -15.09 13.98 2.79
C GLY A 290 -14.96 12.71 1.94
N ARG A 291 -14.85 11.53 2.54
CA ARG A 291 -14.64 10.23 1.85
C ARG A 291 -13.53 10.27 0.81
N THR A 292 -12.47 11.08 1.01
CA THR A 292 -11.36 11.19 0.08
C THR A 292 -10.38 10.04 0.24
N PHE A 293 -9.69 9.67 -0.86
CA PHE A 293 -8.63 8.65 -0.82
C PHE A 293 -7.55 9.01 0.23
N GLN A 294 -7.16 10.29 0.32
CA GLN A 294 -6.16 10.77 1.27
C GLN A 294 -6.58 10.52 2.73
N ALA A 295 -7.84 10.82 3.06
CA ALA A 295 -8.36 10.59 4.41
C ALA A 295 -8.39 9.10 4.75
N VAL A 296 -8.81 8.25 3.80
CA VAL A 296 -8.78 6.78 3.96
C VAL A 296 -7.34 6.29 4.16
N ALA A 297 -6.41 6.70 3.31
CA ALA A 297 -5.01 6.31 3.36
C ALA A 297 -4.33 6.75 4.67
N ALA A 298 -4.56 7.99 5.11
CA ALA A 298 -4.06 8.49 6.39
C ALA A 298 -4.59 7.67 7.57
N LYS A 299 -5.89 7.32 7.55
CA LYS A 299 -6.49 6.48 8.59
C LYS A 299 -5.94 5.06 8.58
N ILE A 300 -5.73 4.45 7.42
CA ILE A 300 -5.08 3.13 7.30
C ILE A 300 -3.67 3.18 7.92
N ARG A 301 -2.83 4.17 7.56
CA ARG A 301 -1.50 4.36 8.15
C ARG A 301 -1.57 4.46 9.68
N GLN A 302 -2.51 5.25 10.21
CA GLN A 302 -2.72 5.37 11.66
C GLN A 302 -3.06 4.03 12.31
N LEU A 303 -3.95 3.23 11.70
CA LEU A 303 -4.38 1.93 12.24
C LEU A 303 -3.24 0.91 12.23
N VAL A 304 -2.46 0.86 11.15
CA VAL A 304 -1.27 -0.01 11.06
C VAL A 304 -0.28 0.31 12.18
N ARG A 305 0.02 1.59 12.38
CA ARG A 305 0.97 2.01 13.44
C ARG A 305 0.46 1.75 14.84
N ARG A 306 -0.81 2.11 15.11
CA ARG A 306 -1.36 2.08 16.47
C ARG A 306 -1.81 0.70 16.92
N TRP A 307 -2.34 -0.09 15.99
CA TRP A 307 -3.02 -1.35 16.28
C TRP A 307 -2.41 -2.55 15.57
N GLY A 308 -1.36 -2.37 14.76
CA GLY A 308 -0.72 -3.45 14.02
C GLY A 308 -1.64 -4.09 12.97
N VAL A 309 -2.55 -3.32 12.36
CA VAL A 309 -3.46 -3.83 11.34
C VAL A 309 -2.67 -4.37 10.15
N ARG A 310 -3.01 -5.59 9.72
CA ARG A 310 -2.37 -6.28 8.60
C ARG A 310 -3.33 -6.58 7.45
N LEU A 311 -4.63 -6.63 7.70
CA LEU A 311 -5.67 -6.73 6.68
C LEU A 311 -6.63 -5.55 6.79
N VAL A 312 -6.84 -4.85 5.68
CA VAL A 312 -7.84 -3.79 5.56
C VAL A 312 -8.85 -4.19 4.49
N VAL A 313 -10.13 -4.17 4.83
CA VAL A 313 -11.23 -4.35 3.88
C VAL A 313 -11.91 -3.01 3.64
N VAL A 314 -12.11 -2.63 2.37
CA VAL A 314 -12.78 -1.39 1.96
C VAL A 314 -14.05 -1.74 1.20
N ASP A 315 -15.21 -1.50 1.80
CA ASP A 315 -16.54 -1.80 1.23
C ASP A 315 -17.37 -0.52 1.07
N TYR A 316 -17.57 0.01 -0.11
CA TYR A 316 -16.97 -0.42 -1.36
C TYR A 316 -16.21 0.75 -1.99
N PHE A 317 -15.21 0.38 -2.73
CA PHE A 317 -14.16 1.24 -3.28
C PHE A 317 -14.65 2.45 -4.08
N THR A 318 -15.72 2.32 -4.88
CA THR A 318 -16.21 3.40 -5.77
C THR A 318 -16.97 4.52 -5.05
N LEU A 319 -17.23 4.38 -3.74
CA LEU A 319 -17.80 5.47 -2.92
C LEU A 319 -16.72 6.42 -2.35
N ILE A 320 -15.47 6.12 -2.58
CA ILE A 320 -14.35 7.00 -2.18
C ILE A 320 -14.20 8.08 -3.25
N ASN A 321 -14.16 9.33 -2.82
CA ASN A 321 -13.90 10.45 -3.71
C ASN A 321 -12.43 10.44 -4.14
N PRO A 322 -12.15 10.53 -5.45
CA PRO A 322 -10.78 10.62 -5.95
C PRO A 322 -10.10 11.91 -5.47
N PRO A 323 -8.75 11.97 -5.53
CA PRO A 323 -8.02 13.19 -5.21
C PRO A 323 -8.52 14.36 -6.05
N GLU A 324 -8.72 15.52 -5.40
CA GLU A 324 -9.02 16.76 -6.10
C GLU A 324 -7.79 17.20 -6.91
N THR A 325 -7.68 16.69 -8.11
CA THR A 325 -6.73 17.23 -9.08
C THR A 325 -7.43 18.33 -9.85
N GLY A 326 -6.94 19.56 -9.81
CA GLY A 326 -7.56 20.76 -10.40
C GLY A 326 -7.81 20.74 -11.93
N ARG A 327 -7.92 19.58 -12.54
CA ARG A 327 -8.27 19.34 -13.95
C ARG A 327 -9.71 18.85 -14.04
N ARG A 328 -10.61 19.74 -14.31
CA ARG A 328 -12.08 19.55 -14.45
C ARG A 328 -12.57 18.57 -15.53
N ASN A 329 -11.68 17.88 -16.28
CA ASN A 329 -12.05 17.05 -17.44
C ASN A 329 -11.40 15.67 -17.44
N ARG A 330 -11.24 15.03 -16.27
CA ARG A 330 -10.81 13.60 -16.23
C ARG A 330 -12.03 12.69 -16.24
N ASN A 331 -11.94 11.63 -17.04
CA ASN A 331 -12.91 10.54 -17.08
C ASN A 331 -12.89 9.80 -15.71
N ASP A 332 -14.04 9.48 -15.15
CA ASP A 332 -14.19 8.78 -13.85
C ASP A 332 -13.36 7.49 -13.79
N ALA A 333 -13.23 6.76 -14.90
CA ALA A 333 -12.40 5.57 -15.00
C ALA A 333 -10.89 5.84 -14.73
N ALA A 334 -10.37 6.98 -15.18
CA ALA A 334 -8.96 7.35 -14.92
C ALA A 334 -8.73 7.68 -13.43
N LEU A 335 -9.68 8.35 -12.80
CA LEU A 335 -9.61 8.68 -11.38
C LEU A 335 -9.69 7.43 -10.49
N LEU A 336 -10.55 6.49 -10.83
CA LEU A 336 -10.63 5.19 -10.18
C LEU A 336 -9.34 4.38 -10.36
N GLY A 337 -8.69 4.48 -11.51
CA GLY A 337 -7.39 3.89 -11.77
C GLY A 337 -6.28 4.48 -10.90
N GLU A 338 -6.25 5.80 -10.72
CA GLU A 338 -5.28 6.46 -9.81
C GLU A 338 -5.48 6.00 -8.36
N MET A 339 -6.73 5.86 -7.92
CA MET A 339 -7.03 5.34 -6.57
C MET A 339 -6.61 3.87 -6.41
N SER A 340 -6.85 3.02 -7.42
CA SER A 340 -6.43 1.62 -7.41
C SER A 340 -4.91 1.52 -7.23
N LYS A 341 -4.15 2.25 -8.05
CA LYS A 341 -2.70 2.35 -7.93
C LYS A 341 -2.28 2.88 -6.57
N GLY A 342 -2.98 3.88 -6.03
CA GLY A 342 -2.74 4.43 -4.71
C GLY A 342 -2.89 3.39 -3.60
N PHE A 343 -3.96 2.57 -3.63
CA PHE A 343 -4.15 1.47 -2.68
C PHE A 343 -3.09 0.38 -2.84
N LYS A 344 -2.68 0.07 -4.07
CA LYS A 344 -1.59 -0.90 -4.32
C LYS A 344 -0.27 -0.45 -3.71
N LEU A 345 0.11 0.81 -3.92
CA LEU A 345 1.31 1.40 -3.33
C LEU A 345 1.20 1.41 -1.80
N LEU A 346 0.07 1.87 -1.25
CA LEU A 346 -0.17 1.89 0.19
C LEU A 346 -0.05 0.50 0.83
N ALA A 347 -0.59 -0.54 0.18
CA ALA A 347 -0.45 -1.93 0.64
C ALA A 347 1.03 -2.36 0.66
N SER A 348 1.77 -2.05 -0.40
CA SER A 348 3.19 -2.36 -0.55
C SER A 348 4.03 -1.67 0.53
N ASP A 349 3.86 -0.34 0.68
CA ASP A 349 4.63 0.49 1.62
C ASP A 349 4.43 0.08 3.08
N LEU A 350 3.20 -0.30 3.43
CA LEU A 350 2.87 -0.69 4.79
C LEU A 350 3.04 -2.19 5.06
N GLY A 351 3.34 -3.00 4.04
CA GLY A 351 3.44 -4.46 4.16
C GLY A 351 2.15 -5.12 4.63
N ILE A 352 0.98 -4.61 4.20
CA ILE A 352 -0.34 -5.11 4.56
C ILE A 352 -1.08 -5.69 3.35
N CYS A 353 -2.17 -6.42 3.59
CA CYS A 353 -3.13 -6.77 2.55
C CYS A 353 -4.29 -5.76 2.57
N ILE A 354 -4.66 -5.22 1.41
CA ILE A 354 -5.87 -4.41 1.24
C ILE A 354 -6.83 -5.18 0.33
N LEU A 355 -8.05 -5.42 0.80
CA LEU A 355 -9.14 -6.03 0.04
C LEU A 355 -10.15 -4.95 -0.34
N LEU A 356 -10.27 -4.67 -1.63
CA LEU A 356 -11.28 -3.78 -2.17
C LEU A 356 -12.51 -4.57 -2.60
N VAL A 357 -13.67 -4.19 -2.11
CA VAL A 357 -14.95 -4.72 -2.58
C VAL A 357 -15.42 -3.86 -3.73
N SER A 358 -15.75 -4.48 -4.87
CA SER A 358 -16.17 -3.80 -6.09
C SER A 358 -17.47 -4.38 -6.64
N GLN A 359 -18.22 -3.54 -7.35
CA GLN A 359 -19.42 -3.97 -8.05
C GLN A 359 -19.08 -4.29 -9.50
N LEU A 360 -19.64 -5.39 -10.03
CA LEU A 360 -19.50 -5.72 -11.44
C LEU A 360 -20.39 -4.82 -12.31
N ASN A 361 -19.95 -4.59 -13.54
CA ASN A 361 -20.72 -3.87 -14.56
C ASN A 361 -22.06 -4.58 -14.81
N ARG A 362 -23.09 -3.79 -15.15
CA ARG A 362 -24.45 -4.28 -15.44
C ARG A 362 -24.56 -5.16 -16.69
N THR A 363 -23.52 -5.20 -17.51
CA THR A 363 -23.47 -6.00 -18.75
C THR A 363 -23.44 -7.51 -18.51
N VAL A 364 -23.01 -7.96 -17.32
CA VAL A 364 -23.03 -9.39 -16.96
C VAL A 364 -24.47 -9.82 -16.74
N ALA A 365 -24.96 -10.85 -17.45
CA ALA A 365 -26.30 -11.36 -17.24
C ALA A 365 -26.46 -12.04 -15.87
N ASP A 366 -27.70 -12.15 -15.38
CA ASP A 366 -27.95 -12.84 -14.10
C ASP A 366 -27.72 -14.34 -14.27
N GLY A 367 -26.97 -14.92 -13.33
CA GLY A 367 -26.57 -16.33 -13.37
C GLY A 367 -25.41 -16.65 -14.30
N GLU A 368 -24.86 -15.65 -14.96
CA GLU A 368 -23.69 -15.81 -15.81
C GLU A 368 -22.40 -15.70 -14.99
N ARG A 369 -21.42 -16.55 -15.30
CA ARG A 369 -20.07 -16.46 -14.75
C ARG A 369 -19.41 -15.16 -15.21
N PRO A 370 -19.06 -14.23 -14.30
CA PRO A 370 -18.37 -13.00 -14.68
C PRO A 370 -16.95 -13.29 -15.12
N THR A 371 -16.40 -12.45 -16.00
CA THR A 371 -15.00 -12.45 -16.40
C THR A 371 -14.29 -11.21 -15.86
N LEU A 372 -12.95 -11.20 -15.85
CA LEU A 372 -12.16 -10.02 -15.45
C LEU A 372 -12.54 -8.77 -16.25
N GLU A 373 -13.03 -8.96 -17.48
CA GLU A 373 -13.54 -7.85 -18.29
C GLU A 373 -14.74 -7.12 -17.67
N ALA A 374 -15.49 -7.81 -16.80
CA ALA A 374 -16.60 -7.20 -16.09
C ALA A 374 -16.18 -6.14 -15.03
N LEU A 375 -14.87 -6.05 -14.74
CA LEU A 375 -14.25 -4.97 -13.96
C LEU A 375 -13.88 -3.75 -14.80
N ARG A 376 -14.25 -3.69 -16.07
CA ARG A 376 -13.74 -2.72 -17.07
C ARG A 376 -14.04 -1.24 -16.83
N GLU A 377 -14.97 -0.88 -15.95
CA GLU A 377 -15.06 0.53 -15.51
C GLU A 377 -13.80 0.97 -14.76
N THR A 378 -12.99 -0.01 -14.34
CA THR A 378 -11.73 0.15 -13.63
C THR A 378 -10.66 -0.82 -14.17
N GLY A 379 -10.41 -0.85 -15.49
CA GLY A 379 -9.41 -1.76 -16.09
C GLY A 379 -8.04 -1.73 -15.40
N GLN A 380 -7.72 -0.60 -14.76
CA GLN A 380 -6.54 -0.46 -13.93
C GLN A 380 -6.62 -1.30 -12.64
N LEU A 381 -7.83 -1.48 -12.06
CA LEU A 381 -8.02 -2.27 -10.84
C LEU A 381 -7.64 -3.75 -11.05
N GLU A 382 -7.97 -4.29 -12.23
CA GLU A 382 -7.53 -5.63 -12.61
C GLU A 382 -5.99 -5.70 -12.69
N GLN A 383 -5.34 -4.70 -13.29
CA GLN A 383 -3.89 -4.71 -13.46
C GLN A 383 -3.15 -4.61 -12.13
N ASP A 384 -3.59 -3.73 -11.23
CA ASP A 384 -2.96 -3.45 -9.94
C ASP A 384 -3.17 -4.58 -8.92
N ALA A 385 -4.32 -5.27 -8.98
CA ALA A 385 -4.65 -6.35 -8.05
C ALA A 385 -3.65 -7.51 -8.14
N ASN A 386 -3.26 -8.05 -6.99
CA ASN A 386 -2.50 -9.29 -6.89
C ASN A 386 -3.39 -10.50 -7.07
N TRP A 387 -4.61 -10.43 -6.57
CA TRP A 387 -5.63 -11.46 -6.73
C TRP A 387 -7.03 -10.85 -6.89
N VAL A 388 -7.88 -11.55 -7.63
CA VAL A 388 -9.25 -11.14 -7.91
C VAL A 388 -10.17 -12.32 -7.70
N GLY A 389 -11.09 -12.18 -6.73
CA GLY A 389 -12.20 -13.09 -6.48
C GLY A 389 -13.48 -12.57 -7.15
N MET A 390 -14.08 -13.40 -7.99
CA MET A 390 -15.38 -13.14 -8.62
C MET A 390 -16.45 -13.98 -7.96
N MET A 391 -17.64 -13.37 -7.76
CA MET A 391 -18.79 -14.07 -7.18
C MET A 391 -19.99 -13.98 -8.10
N TRP A 392 -20.71 -15.09 -8.22
CA TRP A 392 -22.00 -15.14 -8.92
C TRP A 392 -22.91 -16.24 -8.35
N THR A 393 -24.20 -16.14 -8.64
CA THR A 393 -25.20 -17.14 -8.26
C THR A 393 -25.75 -17.84 -9.49
N GLU A 394 -26.23 -19.07 -9.35
CA GLU A 394 -27.02 -19.73 -10.40
C GLU A 394 -28.31 -18.96 -10.70
N LYS A 395 -28.79 -19.05 -11.96
CA LYS A 395 -30.03 -18.36 -12.42
C LYS A 395 -31.19 -18.61 -11.46
N HIS A 396 -31.91 -17.56 -11.08
CA HIS A 396 -33.26 -17.52 -10.50
C HIS A 396 -33.45 -17.42 -8.97
N ARG A 397 -32.50 -16.93 -8.14
CA ARG A 397 -32.84 -16.80 -6.70
C ARG A 397 -32.20 -15.58 -6.01
N TYR A 398 -32.56 -14.37 -6.47
CA TYR A 398 -32.21 -13.15 -5.72
C TYR A 398 -33.33 -12.70 -4.74
N GLU A 399 -34.49 -13.34 -4.73
CA GLU A 399 -35.70 -12.81 -4.10
C GLU A 399 -36.04 -13.44 -2.74
N SER A 400 -35.30 -14.46 -2.27
CA SER A 400 -35.59 -15.07 -0.96
C SER A 400 -34.46 -14.91 0.03
N ASP A 401 -34.80 -14.75 1.33
CA ASP A 401 -33.87 -14.85 2.46
C ASP A 401 -33.38 -16.30 2.70
N GLU A 402 -33.71 -17.21 1.80
CA GLU A 402 -33.28 -18.61 1.85
C GLU A 402 -31.81 -18.78 1.42
N ASP A 403 -31.24 -19.87 1.88
CA ASP A 403 -29.92 -20.31 1.50
C ASP A 403 -29.82 -20.51 -0.01
N ARG A 404 -28.74 -20.03 -0.60
CA ARG A 404 -28.50 -20.09 -2.04
C ARG A 404 -27.08 -20.50 -2.38
N ILE A 405 -26.92 -21.06 -3.56
CA ILE A 405 -25.60 -21.40 -4.08
C ILE A 405 -24.94 -20.16 -4.68
N VAL A 406 -23.74 -19.88 -4.21
CA VAL A 406 -22.87 -18.82 -4.71
C VAL A 406 -21.54 -19.44 -5.08
N PHE A 407 -21.08 -19.18 -6.30
CA PHE A 407 -19.74 -19.51 -6.70
C PHE A 407 -18.79 -18.37 -6.35
N VAL A 408 -17.62 -18.72 -5.84
CA VAL A 408 -16.54 -17.78 -5.58
C VAL A 408 -15.30 -18.31 -6.32
N GLU A 409 -14.74 -17.52 -7.21
CA GLU A 409 -13.63 -17.96 -8.06
C GLU A 409 -12.46 -16.98 -8.03
N LEU A 410 -11.27 -17.48 -7.77
CA LEU A 410 -10.02 -16.74 -7.90
C LEU A 410 -9.59 -16.72 -9.36
N GLN A 411 -10.03 -15.72 -10.13
CA GLN A 411 -9.70 -15.59 -11.55
C GLN A 411 -8.30 -15.05 -11.79
N LYS A 412 -7.78 -14.26 -10.85
CA LYS A 412 -6.39 -13.80 -10.82
C LYS A 412 -5.80 -14.15 -9.45
N ASN A 413 -4.57 -14.67 -9.47
CA ASN A 413 -3.83 -15.02 -8.25
C ASN A 413 -2.34 -15.00 -8.59
N ARG A 414 -1.65 -13.88 -8.30
CA ARG A 414 -0.21 -13.75 -8.55
C ARG A 414 0.55 -14.60 -7.56
N GLY A 415 1.35 -15.54 -8.07
CA GLY A 415 2.12 -16.48 -7.26
C GLY A 415 1.38 -17.75 -6.86
N GLY A 416 0.09 -17.91 -7.25
CA GLY A 416 -0.70 -19.10 -7.01
C GLY A 416 -1.51 -19.53 -8.24
N LYS A 417 -2.27 -20.62 -8.10
CA LYS A 417 -3.13 -21.10 -9.18
C LYS A 417 -4.27 -20.13 -9.45
N ARG A 418 -4.64 -19.97 -10.71
CA ARG A 418 -5.79 -19.19 -11.18
C ARG A 418 -6.97 -20.10 -11.48
N TRP A 419 -8.16 -19.53 -11.60
CA TRP A 419 -9.40 -20.22 -11.95
C TRP A 419 -9.82 -21.26 -10.90
N ILE A 420 -9.47 -21.01 -9.63
CA ILE A 420 -9.89 -21.82 -8.50
C ILE A 420 -11.32 -21.44 -8.13
N LYS A 421 -12.24 -22.35 -8.36
CA LYS A 421 -13.68 -22.15 -8.13
C LYS A 421 -14.14 -22.96 -6.92
N ALA A 422 -14.73 -22.28 -5.96
CA ALA A 422 -15.44 -22.90 -4.85
C ALA A 422 -16.95 -22.74 -5.05
N ARG A 423 -17.68 -23.83 -4.87
CA ARG A 423 -19.14 -23.83 -4.75
C ARG A 423 -19.50 -23.65 -3.29
N THR A 424 -20.27 -22.63 -2.96
CA THR A 424 -20.61 -22.31 -1.57
C THR A 424 -22.12 -22.19 -1.39
N ARG A 425 -22.57 -22.54 -0.19
CA ARG A 425 -23.91 -22.21 0.30
C ARG A 425 -23.83 -20.89 1.06
N PHE A 426 -24.55 -19.91 0.60
CA PHE A 426 -24.69 -18.63 1.26
C PHE A 426 -26.01 -18.52 1.99
N SER A 427 -25.96 -18.26 3.29
CA SER A 427 -27.10 -18.01 4.17
C SER A 427 -27.20 -16.50 4.46
N PRO A 428 -28.09 -15.75 3.77
CA PRO A 428 -28.20 -14.29 3.91
C PRO A 428 -28.51 -13.86 5.35
N GLY A 429 -29.38 -14.59 6.02
CA GLY A 429 -29.78 -14.29 7.39
C GLY A 429 -28.62 -14.29 8.38
N THR A 430 -27.67 -15.21 8.24
CA THR A 430 -26.49 -15.35 9.10
C THR A 430 -25.23 -14.73 8.50
N SER A 431 -25.31 -14.19 7.27
CA SER A 431 -24.17 -13.66 6.51
C SER A 431 -23.05 -14.69 6.30
N ARG A 432 -23.34 -15.99 6.27
CA ARG A 432 -22.36 -17.08 6.26
C ARG A 432 -22.24 -17.72 4.90
N PHE A 433 -21.01 -17.99 4.49
CA PHE A 433 -20.64 -18.82 3.35
C PHE A 433 -20.02 -20.10 3.86
N GLU A 434 -20.54 -21.23 3.44
CA GLU A 434 -19.99 -22.56 3.75
C GLU A 434 -19.69 -23.29 2.43
N GLU A 435 -18.57 -23.99 2.37
CA GLU A 435 -18.21 -24.75 1.18
C GLU A 435 -19.18 -25.92 1.00
N ASP A 436 -19.75 -26.06 -0.20
CA ASP A 436 -20.65 -27.13 -0.54
C ASP A 436 -19.89 -28.25 -1.28
N ILE A 437 -19.40 -29.20 -0.50
CA ILE A 437 -18.52 -30.30 -0.97
C ILE A 437 -19.29 -31.35 -1.81
N ARG A 438 -20.63 -31.30 -1.87
CA ARG A 438 -21.46 -32.39 -2.38
C ARG A 438 -21.42 -32.61 -3.90
N GLN A 439 -20.74 -31.79 -4.69
CA GLN A 439 -20.61 -31.91 -6.15
C GLN A 439 -19.31 -31.33 -6.69
N THR A 440 -18.17 -31.92 -6.35
CA THR A 440 -16.88 -31.59 -7.02
C THR A 440 -16.53 -32.55 -8.16
N ASP A 441 -17.33 -33.59 -8.42
CA ASP A 441 -16.92 -34.68 -9.34
C ASP A 441 -17.42 -34.56 -10.80
N GLU A 442 -18.29 -33.60 -11.14
CA GLU A 442 -18.78 -33.45 -12.52
C GLU A 442 -18.81 -31.97 -12.98
N ASP A 443 -17.66 -31.42 -13.32
CA ASP A 443 -17.60 -30.19 -14.15
C ASP A 443 -16.66 -30.43 -15.37
N PRO A 444 -17.22 -30.81 -16.55
CA PRO A 444 -16.42 -31.18 -17.73
C PRO A 444 -15.81 -29.99 -18.49
N GLU A 445 -16.01 -28.73 -18.06
CA GLU A 445 -15.53 -27.56 -18.74
C GLU A 445 -14.49 -26.77 -17.94
N GLN A 446 -13.34 -27.36 -17.68
CA GLN A 446 -12.13 -26.53 -17.54
C GLN A 446 -11.71 -26.12 -18.94
N PRO A 447 -11.63 -24.82 -19.30
CA PRO A 447 -10.98 -24.42 -20.51
C PRO A 447 -9.53 -24.87 -20.42
N GLN A 448 -9.17 -25.86 -21.25
CA GLN A 448 -7.76 -26.24 -21.41
C GLN A 448 -7.05 -25.00 -21.92
N GLY A 449 -6.30 -24.34 -21.04
CA GLY A 449 -5.36 -23.31 -21.46
C GLY A 449 -4.41 -23.91 -22.51
N PRO A 450 -3.82 -23.12 -23.41
CA PRO A 450 -2.89 -23.62 -24.40
C PRO A 450 -1.84 -24.46 -23.68
N ARG A 451 -1.73 -25.75 -24.05
CA ARG A 451 -0.67 -26.64 -23.56
C ARG A 451 0.65 -26.01 -24.00
N LEU A 452 1.34 -25.37 -23.09
CA LEU A 452 2.76 -25.10 -23.26
C LEU A 452 3.42 -26.46 -23.37
N GLY A 453 4.13 -26.69 -24.47
CA GLY A 453 4.70 -27.96 -24.88
C GLY A 453 5.45 -28.67 -23.75
N GLY A 454 5.36 -29.99 -23.82
CA GLY A 454 5.63 -30.92 -22.75
C GLY A 454 7.01 -30.83 -22.09
N ASP A 455 7.06 -31.42 -20.93
CA ASP A 455 8.21 -31.64 -20.04
C ASP A 455 9.42 -32.38 -20.66
N ASP A 456 9.38 -32.69 -21.94
CA ASP A 456 10.43 -33.46 -22.66
C ASP A 456 11.55 -32.57 -23.24
N ALA A 457 11.43 -31.25 -23.21
CA ALA A 457 12.44 -30.35 -23.80
C ALA A 457 13.73 -30.16 -22.97
N TRP A 458 13.74 -30.63 -21.72
CA TRP A 458 14.90 -30.47 -20.84
C TRP A 458 15.72 -31.75 -20.65
N ALA A 459 15.19 -32.90 -21.06
CA ALA A 459 15.89 -34.19 -20.95
C ALA A 459 17.08 -34.34 -21.93
N ASP A 460 17.06 -33.63 -23.07
CA ASP A 460 18.11 -33.70 -24.07
C ASP A 460 19.28 -32.71 -23.88
N ALA A 461 19.24 -31.87 -22.86
CA ALA A 461 20.29 -30.86 -22.64
C ALA A 461 21.45 -31.36 -21.72
N GLY A 462 21.46 -32.62 -21.27
CA GLY A 462 22.64 -33.25 -20.65
C GLY A 462 23.17 -32.58 -19.38
N LEU A 463 22.34 -31.90 -18.60
CA LEU A 463 22.70 -31.32 -17.30
C LEU A 463 21.94 -32.09 -16.20
N VAL A 464 22.56 -33.19 -15.75
CA VAL A 464 22.32 -33.82 -14.48
C VAL A 464 23.54 -33.58 -13.61
#